data_3edafeae9ae356d302c2e500f1229aad
#
_entry.id   3edafeae9ae356d302c2e500f1229aad
#
_cell.length_a   1.000
_cell.length_b   1.000
_cell.length_c   1.000
_cell.angle_alpha   90.00
_cell.angle_beta   90.00
_cell.angle_gamma   90.00
#
_symmetry.space_group_name_H-M   'P 1'
#
loop_
_entity.id
_entity.type
_entity.pdbx_description
1 polymer ?
#
loop_
_entity_poly.entity_id
_entity_poly.type
_entity_poly.pdbx_seq_one_letter_code
_entity_poly.pdbx_strand_id
1 'polypeptide(L)'
;MKKYITDSFTKFKNDVLSKGIYDVFKWLVLAILLVVPIKWIPYVKNFFSHEIALSVYAISILAISIIIVSAIVVSVIFMQKIKALENESQTDELTGLKNHKALDDYLTQKISEYKNKTESLSIIIIDIDDFKDFNTRIGFNSADQILNKLGELLSNDKRLTDETFRYFNRGDEFLVVASETNLSQALQAAERKRKLIQKNLFAINNESYSITVSCGVTEFKKSDDLKSFTDRVIMALNAAKEVSKKNNTKSLV
;
A
#
# COMPACT_ATOMS: atom_id res chain seq x y z
N MET A 1 -4.17 16.52 -9.48
CA MET A 1 -4.09 15.11 -9.05
C MET A 1 -5.41 14.59 -8.48
N LYS A 2 -6.02 15.19 -7.46
CA LYS A 2 -7.34 14.81 -6.88
C LYS A 2 -8.44 14.62 -7.93
N LYS A 3 -8.54 15.51 -8.92
CA LYS A 3 -9.54 15.45 -10.00
C LYS A 3 -9.35 14.24 -10.92
N TYR A 4 -8.10 13.87 -11.23
CA TYR A 4 -7.78 12.70 -12.09
C TYR A 4 -8.14 11.37 -11.41
N ILE A 5 -7.88 11.25 -10.11
CA ILE A 5 -8.24 10.08 -9.30
C ILE A 5 -9.76 9.94 -9.18
N THR A 6 -10.45 11.06 -8.95
CA THR A 6 -11.93 11.10 -8.86
C THR A 6 -12.56 10.75 -10.20
N ASP A 7 -12.02 11.25 -11.32
CA ASP A 7 -12.53 10.97 -12.66
C ASP A 7 -12.27 9.50 -13.07
N SER A 8 -11.09 8.95 -12.73
CA SER A 8 -10.77 7.53 -12.96
C SER A 8 -11.63 6.61 -12.11
N PHE A 9 -11.87 6.95 -10.84
CA PHE A 9 -12.74 6.20 -9.95
C PHE A 9 -14.20 6.26 -10.39
N THR A 10 -14.67 7.42 -10.85
CA THR A 10 -16.04 7.60 -11.36
C THR A 10 -16.24 6.84 -12.67
N LYS A 11 -15.23 6.85 -13.55
CA LYS A 11 -15.24 6.09 -14.81
C LYS A 11 -15.21 4.57 -14.54
N PHE A 12 -14.37 4.12 -13.62
CA PHE A 12 -14.33 2.73 -13.14
C PHE A 12 -15.67 2.30 -12.52
N LYS A 13 -16.23 3.13 -11.63
CA LYS A 13 -17.55 2.87 -11.02
C LYS A 13 -18.65 2.75 -12.08
N ASN A 14 -18.66 3.62 -13.07
CA ASN A 14 -19.68 3.61 -14.12
C ASN A 14 -19.49 2.48 -15.13
N ASP A 15 -18.26 2.16 -15.55
CA ASP A 15 -17.99 1.14 -16.57
C ASP A 15 -18.03 -0.28 -16.01
N VAL A 16 -17.56 -0.51 -14.79
CA VAL A 16 -17.52 -1.85 -14.18
C VAL A 16 -18.81 -2.17 -13.44
N LEU A 17 -19.36 -1.22 -12.67
CA LEU A 17 -20.62 -1.43 -11.95
C LEU A 17 -21.79 -1.50 -12.95
N SER A 18 -21.87 -0.62 -13.95
CA SER A 18 -22.94 -0.63 -14.95
C SER A 18 -22.88 -1.89 -15.79
N LYS A 19 -21.69 -2.35 -16.19
CA LYS A 19 -21.52 -3.57 -17.00
C LYS A 19 -21.81 -4.82 -16.16
N GLY A 20 -21.35 -4.88 -14.90
CA GLY A 20 -21.65 -5.97 -13.97
C GLY A 20 -23.14 -6.05 -13.63
N ILE A 21 -23.79 -4.91 -13.36
CA ILE A 21 -25.24 -4.83 -13.12
C ILE A 21 -26.02 -5.21 -14.39
N TYR A 22 -25.57 -4.74 -15.56
CA TYR A 22 -26.20 -5.10 -16.83
C TYR A 22 -26.10 -6.60 -17.11
N ASP A 23 -24.95 -7.22 -16.88
CA ASP A 23 -24.78 -8.65 -17.10
C ASP A 23 -25.62 -9.48 -16.11
N VAL A 24 -25.69 -9.09 -14.83
CA VAL A 24 -26.57 -9.73 -13.84
C VAL A 24 -28.05 -9.56 -14.23
N PHE A 25 -28.46 -8.36 -14.64
CA PHE A 25 -29.82 -8.09 -15.12
C PHE A 25 -30.17 -8.87 -16.38
N LYS A 26 -29.24 -8.97 -17.34
CA LYS A 26 -29.39 -9.78 -18.56
C LYS A 26 -29.59 -11.26 -18.23
N TRP A 27 -28.82 -11.83 -17.29
CA TRP A 27 -28.99 -13.21 -16.85
C TRP A 27 -30.27 -13.43 -16.07
N LEU A 28 -30.73 -12.47 -15.28
CA LEU A 28 -32.01 -12.51 -14.57
C LEU A 28 -33.20 -12.47 -15.56
N VAL A 29 -33.13 -11.62 -16.57
CA VAL A 29 -34.13 -11.56 -17.65
C VAL A 29 -34.13 -12.85 -18.47
N LEU A 30 -32.95 -13.41 -18.78
CA LEU A 30 -32.83 -14.69 -19.47
C LEU A 30 -33.41 -15.86 -18.64
N ALA A 31 -33.18 -15.88 -17.33
CA ALA A 31 -33.74 -16.86 -16.42
C ALA A 31 -35.29 -16.75 -16.36
N ILE A 32 -35.80 -15.51 -16.30
CA ILE A 32 -37.26 -15.26 -16.33
C ILE A 32 -37.84 -15.66 -17.68
N LEU A 33 -37.19 -15.35 -18.81
CA LEU A 33 -37.61 -15.72 -20.14
C LEU A 33 -37.56 -17.25 -20.39
N LEU A 34 -36.70 -17.98 -19.69
CA LEU A 34 -36.62 -19.44 -19.71
C LEU A 34 -37.73 -20.09 -18.87
N VAL A 35 -38.08 -19.45 -17.75
CA VAL A 35 -39.09 -20.00 -16.80
C VAL A 35 -40.53 -19.73 -17.24
N VAL A 36 -40.77 -18.56 -17.88
CA VAL A 36 -42.16 -18.18 -18.32
C VAL A 36 -42.72 -19.08 -19.43
N PRO A 37 -41.96 -19.48 -20.49
CA PRO A 37 -42.51 -20.39 -21.51
C PRO A 37 -42.77 -21.81 -21.02
N ILE A 38 -42.03 -22.27 -19.99
CA ILE A 38 -42.23 -23.63 -19.42
C ILE A 38 -43.64 -23.85 -18.89
N LYS A 39 -44.27 -22.78 -18.40
CA LYS A 39 -45.68 -22.84 -17.92
C LYS A 39 -46.72 -22.94 -19.06
N TRP A 40 -46.35 -22.57 -20.28
CA TRP A 40 -47.28 -22.44 -21.43
C TRP A 40 -47.18 -23.56 -22.46
N ILE A 41 -46.15 -24.44 -22.36
CA ILE A 41 -46.03 -25.58 -23.30
C ILE A 41 -46.73 -26.79 -22.69
N PRO A 42 -47.86 -27.28 -23.26
CA PRO A 42 -48.64 -28.41 -22.73
C PRO A 42 -47.82 -29.70 -22.54
N TYR A 43 -46.80 -29.90 -23.37
CA TYR A 43 -45.86 -31.04 -23.34
C TYR A 43 -44.97 -31.02 -22.10
N VAL A 44 -44.52 -29.85 -21.70
CA VAL A 44 -43.69 -29.66 -20.51
C VAL A 44 -44.53 -29.80 -19.25
N LYS A 45 -45.81 -29.37 -19.30
CA LYS A 45 -46.74 -29.53 -18.21
C LYS A 45 -47.03 -31.02 -17.95
N ASN A 46 -47.19 -31.87 -18.95
CA ASN A 46 -47.38 -33.30 -18.80
C ASN A 46 -46.13 -34.02 -18.32
N PHE A 47 -44.91 -33.61 -18.76
CA PHE A 47 -43.64 -34.16 -18.27
C PHE A 47 -43.43 -33.86 -16.78
N PHE A 48 -43.71 -32.63 -16.36
CA PHE A 48 -43.55 -32.23 -14.96
C PHE A 48 -44.74 -32.65 -14.06
N SER A 49 -45.91 -33.05 -14.61
CA SER A 49 -47.03 -33.52 -13.84
C SER A 49 -46.89 -34.98 -13.41
N HIS A 50 -46.00 -35.75 -14.01
CA HIS A 50 -45.94 -37.18 -13.81
C HIS A 50 -44.87 -37.71 -12.85
N GLU A 51 -43.92 -36.97 -12.31
CA GLU A 51 -43.03 -37.52 -11.26
C GLU A 51 -42.02 -36.58 -10.60
N ILE A 52 -42.01 -35.26 -10.84
CA ILE A 52 -41.16 -34.38 -10.06
C ILE A 52 -41.99 -33.20 -9.52
N ALA A 53 -42.75 -33.47 -8.47
CA ALA A 53 -43.30 -32.42 -7.60
C ALA A 53 -42.13 -31.80 -6.80
N LEU A 54 -41.20 -31.12 -7.46
CA LEU A 54 -40.29 -30.21 -6.79
C LEU A 54 -41.18 -29.15 -6.14
N SER A 55 -41.31 -29.21 -4.82
CA SER A 55 -42.03 -28.22 -4.04
C SER A 55 -41.54 -26.82 -4.40
N VAL A 56 -42.42 -25.84 -4.46
CA VAL A 56 -42.10 -24.44 -4.70
C VAL A 56 -40.95 -23.99 -3.79
N TYR A 57 -40.85 -24.56 -2.60
CA TYR A 57 -39.75 -24.33 -1.65
C TYR A 57 -38.42 -24.85 -2.16
N ALA A 58 -38.36 -26.02 -2.81
CA ALA A 58 -37.08 -26.54 -3.37
C ALA A 58 -36.58 -25.68 -4.50
N ILE A 59 -37.46 -25.18 -5.36
CA ILE A 59 -37.09 -24.24 -6.44
C ILE A 59 -36.63 -22.90 -5.88
N SER A 60 -37.30 -22.41 -4.83
CA SER A 60 -36.93 -21.17 -4.13
C SER A 60 -35.54 -21.29 -3.46
N ILE A 61 -35.28 -22.41 -2.78
CA ILE A 61 -33.97 -22.69 -2.15
C ILE A 61 -32.87 -22.76 -3.23
N LEU A 62 -33.13 -23.43 -4.35
CA LEU A 62 -32.19 -23.51 -5.44
C LEU A 62 -31.88 -22.11 -6.03
N ALA A 63 -32.90 -21.29 -6.28
CA ALA A 63 -32.73 -19.93 -6.78
C ALA A 63 -31.93 -19.05 -5.81
N ILE A 64 -32.25 -19.13 -4.51
CA ILE A 64 -31.53 -18.40 -3.47
C ILE A 64 -30.05 -18.86 -3.40
N SER A 65 -29.81 -20.17 -3.46
CA SER A 65 -28.45 -20.70 -3.45
C SER A 65 -27.61 -20.22 -4.66
N ILE A 66 -28.19 -20.18 -5.86
CA ILE A 66 -27.55 -19.65 -7.06
C ILE A 66 -27.22 -18.16 -6.89
N ILE A 67 -28.15 -17.37 -6.33
CA ILE A 67 -27.91 -15.94 -6.06
C ILE A 67 -26.76 -15.75 -5.06
N ILE A 68 -26.74 -16.53 -3.98
CA ILE A 68 -25.67 -16.45 -2.97
C ILE A 68 -24.32 -16.84 -3.59
N VAL A 69 -24.25 -17.94 -4.34
CA VAL A 69 -23.02 -18.38 -4.99
C VAL A 69 -22.53 -17.33 -6.01
N SER A 70 -23.44 -16.77 -6.81
CA SER A 70 -23.07 -15.72 -7.77
C SER A 70 -22.55 -14.46 -7.07
N ALA A 71 -23.17 -14.05 -5.96
CA ALA A 71 -22.70 -12.91 -5.17
C ALA A 71 -21.31 -13.15 -4.57
N ILE A 72 -21.04 -14.36 -4.06
CA ILE A 72 -19.72 -14.75 -3.55
C ILE A 72 -18.68 -14.71 -4.67
N VAL A 73 -18.96 -15.30 -5.83
CA VAL A 73 -18.05 -15.30 -6.98
C VAL A 73 -17.73 -13.88 -7.44
N VAL A 74 -18.75 -13.03 -7.58
CA VAL A 74 -18.54 -11.61 -7.94
C VAL A 74 -17.69 -10.88 -6.90
N SER A 75 -17.95 -11.11 -5.61
CA SER A 75 -17.17 -10.51 -4.52
C SER A 75 -15.70 -10.95 -4.56
N VAL A 76 -15.43 -12.24 -4.79
CA VAL A 76 -14.05 -12.76 -4.91
C VAL A 76 -13.33 -12.15 -6.10
N ILE A 77 -13.97 -12.09 -7.29
CA ILE A 77 -13.39 -11.47 -8.48
C ILE A 77 -13.11 -9.98 -8.24
N PHE A 78 -14.03 -9.27 -7.60
CA PHE A 78 -13.87 -7.85 -7.27
C PHE A 78 -12.72 -7.61 -6.30
N MET A 79 -12.62 -8.44 -5.25
CA MET A 79 -11.51 -8.39 -4.28
C MET A 79 -10.15 -8.66 -4.95
N GLN A 80 -10.08 -9.64 -5.85
CA GLN A 80 -8.85 -9.92 -6.61
C GLN A 80 -8.45 -8.73 -7.51
N LYS A 81 -9.42 -8.08 -8.12
CA LYS A 81 -9.19 -6.93 -9.00
C LYS A 81 -8.76 -5.70 -8.22
N ILE A 82 -9.35 -5.45 -7.05
CA ILE A 82 -8.89 -4.38 -6.13
C ILE A 82 -7.45 -4.65 -5.72
N LYS A 83 -7.13 -5.86 -5.27
CA LYS A 83 -5.78 -6.24 -4.86
C LYS A 83 -4.75 -6.13 -5.98
N ALA A 84 -5.15 -6.41 -7.23
CA ALA A 84 -4.29 -6.22 -8.39
C ALA A 84 -4.01 -4.72 -8.64
N LEU A 85 -5.02 -3.85 -8.54
CA LEU A 85 -4.87 -2.39 -8.69
C LEU A 85 -4.03 -1.77 -7.55
N GLU A 86 -4.22 -2.23 -6.30
CA GLU A 86 -3.38 -1.83 -5.16
C GLU A 86 -1.92 -2.25 -5.38
N ASN A 87 -1.70 -3.45 -5.95
CA ASN A 87 -0.36 -3.93 -6.30
C ASN A 87 0.29 -3.16 -7.47
N GLU A 88 -0.48 -2.49 -8.32
CA GLU A 88 0.03 -1.63 -9.39
C GLU A 88 0.37 -0.22 -8.87
N SER A 89 -0.20 0.21 -7.75
CA SER A 89 0.13 1.51 -7.15
C SER A 89 1.58 1.53 -6.67
N GLN A 90 2.32 2.54 -7.08
CA GLN A 90 3.69 2.81 -6.61
C GLN A 90 3.75 3.89 -5.52
N THR A 91 2.58 4.35 -5.04
CA THR A 91 2.47 5.44 -4.08
C THR A 91 1.80 4.94 -2.80
N ASP A 92 2.32 5.36 -1.66
CA ASP A 92 1.70 5.18 -0.35
C ASP A 92 0.58 6.20 -0.16
N GLU A 93 -0.64 5.73 0.04
CA GLU A 93 -1.83 6.59 0.10
C GLU A 93 -1.84 7.53 1.32
N LEU A 94 -1.20 7.12 2.41
CA LEU A 94 -1.16 7.91 3.63
C LEU A 94 -0.20 9.10 3.51
N THR A 95 1.01 8.86 3.02
CA THR A 95 2.09 9.87 3.03
C THR A 95 2.29 10.55 1.67
N GLY A 96 1.72 10.00 0.60
CA GLY A 96 1.95 10.46 -0.77
C GLY A 96 3.36 10.18 -1.32
N LEU A 97 4.22 9.53 -0.54
CA LEU A 97 5.54 9.09 -0.97
C LEU A 97 5.44 7.83 -1.84
N LYS A 98 6.53 7.49 -2.51
CA LYS A 98 6.64 6.17 -3.14
C LYS A 98 6.61 5.06 -2.08
N ASN A 99 5.95 3.96 -2.40
CA ASN A 99 5.79 2.83 -1.49
C ASN A 99 6.95 1.83 -1.58
N HIS A 100 6.89 0.75 -0.80
CA HIS A 100 7.91 -0.29 -0.75
C HIS A 100 8.14 -0.97 -2.11
N LYS A 101 7.10 -1.21 -2.89
CA LYS A 101 7.24 -1.79 -4.23
C LYS A 101 8.05 -0.88 -5.16
N ALA A 102 7.71 0.41 -5.18
CA ALA A 102 8.48 1.39 -5.94
C ALA A 102 9.94 1.50 -5.46
N LEU A 103 10.20 1.28 -4.16
CA LEU A 103 11.54 1.23 -3.60
C LEU A 103 12.34 0.05 -4.15
N ASP A 104 11.76 -1.16 -4.16
CA ASP A 104 12.45 -2.37 -4.63
C ASP A 104 12.84 -2.25 -6.10
N ASP A 105 11.91 -1.77 -6.94
CA ASP A 105 12.16 -1.52 -8.37
C ASP A 105 13.27 -0.47 -8.54
N TYR A 106 13.19 0.63 -7.79
CA TYR A 106 14.16 1.73 -7.85
C TYR A 106 15.55 1.31 -7.37
N LEU A 107 15.65 0.62 -6.23
CA LEU A 107 16.93 0.13 -5.71
C LEU A 107 17.55 -0.91 -6.63
N THR A 108 16.77 -1.83 -7.18
CA THR A 108 17.27 -2.83 -8.14
C THR A 108 17.90 -2.13 -9.36
N GLN A 109 17.22 -1.13 -9.90
CA GLN A 109 17.76 -0.32 -11.00
C GLN A 109 19.05 0.41 -10.59
N LYS A 110 19.06 1.09 -9.42
CA LYS A 110 20.21 1.83 -8.93
C LYS A 110 21.43 0.93 -8.64
N ILE A 111 21.22 -0.22 -8.03
CA ILE A 111 22.27 -1.21 -7.81
C ILE A 111 22.91 -1.63 -9.14
N SER A 112 22.10 -1.94 -10.15
CA SER A 112 22.62 -2.29 -11.48
C SER A 112 23.42 -1.15 -12.10
N GLU A 113 22.93 0.07 -11.97
CA GLU A 113 23.59 1.29 -12.48
C GLU A 113 24.93 1.54 -11.78
N TYR A 114 24.97 1.49 -10.44
CA TYR A 114 26.14 1.84 -9.63
C TYR A 114 27.21 0.74 -9.54
N LYS A 115 26.90 -0.50 -9.94
CA LYS A 115 27.92 -1.56 -10.08
C LYS A 115 29.05 -1.17 -11.02
N ASN A 116 28.75 -0.37 -12.04
CA ASN A 116 29.69 0.04 -13.09
C ASN A 116 30.12 1.52 -12.97
N LYS A 117 29.61 2.26 -11.97
CA LYS A 117 29.95 3.65 -11.74
C LYS A 117 31.08 3.82 -10.71
N THR A 118 31.71 4.98 -10.70
CA THR A 118 32.70 5.42 -9.70
C THR A 118 32.05 6.20 -8.57
N GLU A 119 30.87 6.75 -8.82
CA GLU A 119 30.10 7.52 -7.85
C GLU A 119 29.51 6.60 -6.77
N SER A 120 29.36 7.14 -5.58
CA SER A 120 28.78 6.42 -4.44
C SER A 120 27.27 6.46 -4.44
N LEU A 121 26.66 5.40 -3.92
CA LEU A 121 25.24 5.30 -3.64
C LEU A 121 25.06 4.97 -2.16
N SER A 122 24.24 5.72 -1.46
CA SER A 122 23.92 5.44 -0.05
C SER A 122 22.44 5.35 0.18
N ILE A 123 22.04 4.63 1.24
CA ILE A 123 20.66 4.59 1.75
C ILE A 123 20.62 4.98 3.22
N ILE A 124 19.54 5.67 3.58
CA ILE A 124 19.24 6.10 4.95
C ILE A 124 17.87 5.56 5.31
N ILE A 125 17.78 4.73 6.34
CA ILE A 125 16.51 4.33 6.93
C ILE A 125 16.22 5.20 8.15
N ILE A 126 14.99 5.64 8.30
CA ILE A 126 14.50 6.55 9.35
C ILE A 126 13.28 5.91 9.98
N ASP A 127 13.26 5.79 11.29
CA ASP A 127 12.17 5.18 12.03
C ASP A 127 11.80 6.06 13.24
N ILE A 128 10.50 6.23 13.47
CA ILE A 128 10.00 7.05 14.58
C ILE A 128 10.18 6.31 15.91
N ASP A 129 10.86 6.97 16.85
CA ASP A 129 11.10 6.40 18.16
C ASP A 129 9.79 6.26 18.96
N ASP A 130 9.58 5.07 19.53
CA ASP A 130 8.43 4.74 20.40
C ASP A 130 7.05 5.00 19.74
N PHE A 131 6.96 4.86 18.40
CA PHE A 131 5.74 5.17 17.67
C PHE A 131 4.54 4.33 18.09
N LYS A 132 4.74 3.09 18.49
CA LYS A 132 3.67 2.23 19.00
C LYS A 132 3.05 2.81 20.28
N ASP A 133 3.87 3.28 21.21
CA ASP A 133 3.40 3.89 22.47
C ASP A 133 2.74 5.26 22.19
N PHE A 134 3.33 6.01 21.28
CA PHE A 134 2.78 7.26 20.80
C PHE A 134 1.38 7.04 20.19
N ASN A 135 1.22 6.08 19.30
CA ASN A 135 -0.04 5.70 18.66
C ASN A 135 -1.11 5.26 19.68
N THR A 136 -0.70 4.48 20.69
CA THR A 136 -1.61 4.07 21.78
C THR A 136 -2.11 5.27 22.59
N ARG A 137 -1.28 6.29 22.79
CA ARG A 137 -1.60 7.49 23.58
C ARG A 137 -2.50 8.49 22.85
N ILE A 138 -2.24 8.74 21.54
CA ILE A 138 -2.94 9.81 20.80
C ILE A 138 -4.00 9.27 19.82
N GLY A 139 -4.05 7.95 19.61
CA GLY A 139 -4.96 7.26 18.69
C GLY A 139 -4.45 7.22 17.24
N PHE A 140 -4.94 6.23 16.51
CA PHE A 140 -4.50 5.93 15.13
C PHE A 140 -4.64 7.11 14.17
N ASN A 141 -5.79 7.81 14.19
CA ASN A 141 -6.04 8.92 13.26
C ASN A 141 -5.04 10.08 13.44
N SER A 142 -4.65 10.38 14.67
CA SER A 142 -3.66 11.43 14.96
C SER A 142 -2.24 10.96 14.60
N ALA A 143 -1.92 9.70 14.86
CA ALA A 143 -0.66 9.09 14.46
C ALA A 143 -0.49 9.06 12.94
N ASP A 144 -1.54 8.74 12.18
CA ASP A 144 -1.55 8.79 10.72
C ASP A 144 -1.27 10.21 10.19
N GLN A 145 -1.82 11.24 10.84
CA GLN A 145 -1.51 12.63 10.49
C GLN A 145 -0.04 12.99 10.75
N ILE A 146 0.58 12.44 11.82
CA ILE A 146 2.03 12.58 12.05
C ILE A 146 2.82 11.95 10.91
N LEU A 147 2.48 10.74 10.51
CA LEU A 147 3.15 10.04 9.40
C LEU A 147 3.03 10.80 8.09
N ASN A 148 1.86 11.35 7.79
CA ASN A 148 1.64 12.19 6.61
C ASN A 148 2.54 13.43 6.65
N LYS A 149 2.52 14.19 7.75
CA LYS A 149 3.35 15.40 7.91
C LYS A 149 4.85 15.11 7.90
N LEU A 150 5.27 13.97 8.47
CA LEU A 150 6.65 13.52 8.40
C LEU A 150 7.05 13.20 6.96
N GLY A 151 6.18 12.53 6.20
CA GLY A 151 6.38 12.28 4.78
C GLY A 151 6.56 13.58 3.97
N GLU A 152 5.72 14.58 4.21
CA GLU A 152 5.85 15.92 3.62
C GLU A 152 7.18 16.58 3.99
N LEU A 153 7.56 16.55 5.27
CA LEU A 153 8.81 17.12 5.78
C LEU A 153 10.03 16.49 5.10
N LEU A 154 10.06 15.16 5.01
CA LEU A 154 11.15 14.42 4.38
C LEU A 154 11.20 14.63 2.86
N SER A 155 10.05 14.75 2.20
CA SER A 155 9.96 15.05 0.77
C SER A 155 10.49 16.45 0.44
N ASN A 156 10.26 17.41 1.33
CA ASN A 156 10.72 18.79 1.15
C ASN A 156 12.22 18.96 1.47
N ASP A 157 12.80 18.11 2.36
CA ASP A 157 14.21 18.12 2.74
C ASP A 157 15.03 17.11 1.91
N LYS A 158 14.81 17.00 0.61
CA LYS A 158 15.60 16.14 -0.27
C LYS A 158 16.33 16.95 -1.35
N ARG A 159 17.47 16.43 -1.81
CA ARG A 159 18.14 16.92 -3.02
C ARG A 159 17.40 16.39 -4.26
N LEU A 160 17.67 16.96 -5.44
CA LEU A 160 17.09 16.48 -6.70
C LEU A 160 17.49 15.03 -7.02
N THR A 161 18.65 14.61 -6.54
CA THR A 161 19.21 13.25 -6.75
C THR A 161 18.73 12.23 -5.71
N ASP A 162 18.07 12.70 -4.62
CA ASP A 162 17.56 11.84 -3.56
C ASP A 162 16.10 11.44 -3.84
N GLU A 163 15.73 10.22 -3.46
CA GLU A 163 14.35 9.77 -3.52
C GLU A 163 13.92 9.21 -2.15
N THR A 164 12.72 9.57 -1.72
CA THR A 164 12.17 9.19 -0.40
C THR A 164 10.99 8.24 -0.56
N PHE A 165 10.99 7.18 0.22
CA PHE A 165 10.01 6.09 0.18
C PHE A 165 9.42 5.86 1.56
N ARG A 166 8.16 5.41 1.60
CA ARG A 166 7.59 4.73 2.76
C ARG A 166 8.06 3.27 2.72
N TYR A 167 8.82 2.83 3.73
CA TYR A 167 9.49 1.52 3.67
C TYR A 167 8.49 0.36 3.78
N PHE A 168 7.51 0.44 4.70
CA PHE A 168 6.42 -0.51 4.79
C PHE A 168 5.05 0.18 4.78
N ASN A 169 4.04 -0.43 4.15
CA ASN A 169 2.71 0.15 3.97
C ASN A 169 1.96 0.46 5.28
N ARG A 170 2.36 -0.11 6.41
CA ARG A 170 1.75 0.12 7.74
C ARG A 170 2.78 0.38 8.83
N GLY A 171 4.02 0.63 8.45
CA GLY A 171 5.11 0.91 9.36
C GLY A 171 5.31 2.42 9.59
N ASP A 172 6.20 2.76 10.46
CA ASP A 172 6.68 4.10 10.80
C ASP A 172 8.08 4.37 10.23
N GLU A 173 8.50 3.52 9.28
CA GLU A 173 9.81 3.55 8.65
C GLU A 173 9.78 4.24 7.28
N PHE A 174 10.76 5.08 7.06
CA PHE A 174 11.01 5.78 5.79
C PHE A 174 12.40 5.46 5.29
N LEU A 175 12.59 5.39 3.98
CA LEU A 175 13.89 5.15 3.38
C LEU A 175 14.21 6.22 2.35
N VAL A 176 15.42 6.78 2.44
CA VAL A 176 15.96 7.74 1.48
C VAL A 176 17.06 7.05 0.70
N VAL A 177 16.94 7.05 -0.61
CA VAL A 177 18.01 6.63 -1.54
C VAL A 177 18.74 7.88 -1.98
N ALA A 178 20.01 8.00 -1.63
CA ALA A 178 20.88 9.14 -1.90
C ALA A 178 21.90 8.78 -2.98
N SER A 179 21.61 9.17 -4.22
CA SER A 179 22.51 9.01 -5.36
C SER A 179 23.71 9.95 -5.26
N GLU A 180 24.85 9.55 -5.82
CA GLU A 180 26.10 10.36 -5.83
C GLU A 180 26.51 10.84 -4.42
N THR A 181 26.30 9.98 -3.42
CA THR A 181 26.46 10.32 -2.00
C THR A 181 27.23 9.22 -1.30
N ASN A 182 28.40 9.54 -0.75
CA ASN A 182 29.21 8.62 0.04
C ASN A 182 28.69 8.51 1.48
N LEU A 183 29.23 7.55 2.26
CA LEU A 183 28.80 7.27 3.62
C LEU A 183 28.87 8.52 4.53
N SER A 184 29.94 9.32 4.44
CA SER A 184 30.11 10.52 5.27
C SER A 184 29.04 11.57 4.98
N GLN A 185 28.75 11.80 3.70
CA GLN A 185 27.69 12.72 3.26
C GLN A 185 26.30 12.22 3.65
N ALA A 186 26.06 10.90 3.52
CA ALA A 186 24.81 10.28 3.92
C ALA A 186 24.59 10.37 5.44
N LEU A 187 25.64 10.17 6.26
CA LEU A 187 25.58 10.37 7.70
C LEU A 187 25.21 11.81 8.07
N GLN A 188 25.81 12.81 7.42
CA GLN A 188 25.46 14.21 7.63
C GLN A 188 24.02 14.51 7.22
N ALA A 189 23.53 13.92 6.12
CA ALA A 189 22.16 14.07 5.68
C ALA A 189 21.18 13.43 6.67
N ALA A 190 21.47 12.23 7.17
CA ALA A 190 20.68 11.54 8.18
C ALA A 190 20.59 12.35 9.48
N GLU A 191 21.72 12.84 9.97
CA GLU A 191 21.78 13.65 11.19
C GLU A 191 21.06 15.01 11.04
N ARG A 192 21.12 15.63 9.87
CA ARG A 192 20.34 16.83 9.55
C ARG A 192 18.86 16.55 9.61
N LYS A 193 18.39 15.46 8.96
CA LYS A 193 16.98 15.03 8.98
C LYS A 193 16.51 14.71 10.39
N ARG A 194 17.29 13.96 11.16
CA ARG A 194 16.99 13.63 12.56
C ARG A 194 16.78 14.90 13.40
N LYS A 195 17.71 15.86 13.31
CA LYS A 195 17.61 17.14 14.05
C LYS A 195 16.47 18.01 13.56
N LEU A 196 16.17 18.00 12.25
CA LEU A 196 15.04 18.73 11.67
C LEU A 196 13.72 18.20 12.25
N ILE A 197 13.55 16.87 12.30
CA ILE A 197 12.35 16.23 12.85
C ILE A 197 12.21 16.52 14.35
N GLN A 198 13.29 16.36 15.12
CA GLN A 198 13.30 16.62 16.56
C GLN A 198 12.91 18.06 16.91
N LYS A 199 13.27 19.04 16.09
CA LYS A 199 12.94 20.46 16.29
C LYS A 199 11.56 20.84 15.80
N ASN A 200 10.95 20.02 14.96
CA ASN A 200 9.65 20.30 14.37
C ASN A 200 8.52 19.99 15.36
N LEU A 201 7.56 20.89 15.47
CA LEU A 201 6.32 20.65 16.19
C LEU A 201 5.22 20.29 15.20
N PHE A 202 4.68 19.10 15.35
CA PHE A 202 3.62 18.58 14.51
C PHE A 202 2.26 18.99 15.07
N ALA A 203 1.62 19.98 14.49
CA ALA A 203 0.30 20.45 14.91
C ALA A 203 -0.80 19.51 14.39
N ILE A 204 -1.55 18.87 15.30
CA ILE A 204 -2.65 17.95 15.05
C ILE A 204 -3.82 18.31 15.97
N ASN A 205 -5.02 18.58 15.43
CA ASN A 205 -6.24 18.85 16.20
C ASN A 205 -6.06 19.90 17.31
N ASN A 206 -5.39 21.03 17.02
CA ASN A 206 -5.04 22.10 17.96
C ASN A 206 -4.03 21.74 19.06
N GLU A 207 -3.42 20.57 19.01
CA GLU A 207 -2.32 20.16 19.86
C GLU A 207 -1.02 20.10 19.06
N SER A 208 0.13 20.24 19.75
CA SER A 208 1.46 20.17 19.12
C SER A 208 2.23 18.99 19.72
N TYR A 209 2.73 18.14 18.84
CA TYR A 209 3.48 16.94 19.21
C TYR A 209 4.92 17.05 18.75
N SER A 210 5.83 16.60 19.61
CA SER A 210 7.24 16.39 19.27
C SER A 210 7.49 14.89 19.13
N ILE A 211 8.21 14.51 18.09
CA ILE A 211 8.69 13.15 17.88
C ILE A 211 10.20 13.16 17.67
N THR A 212 10.83 12.03 17.94
CA THR A 212 12.22 11.78 17.58
C THR A 212 12.30 10.59 16.65
N VAL A 213 13.42 10.49 15.95
CA VAL A 213 13.68 9.37 15.04
C VAL A 213 15.08 8.82 15.24
N SER A 214 15.24 7.53 15.04
CA SER A 214 16.54 6.89 14.89
C SER A 214 16.82 6.60 13.41
N CYS A 215 18.10 6.71 13.02
CA CYS A 215 18.52 6.57 11.63
C CYS A 215 19.62 5.51 11.49
N GLY A 216 19.45 4.61 10.50
CA GLY A 216 20.51 3.74 10.01
C GLY A 216 21.04 4.25 8.66
N VAL A 217 22.33 4.11 8.41
CA VAL A 217 22.99 4.58 7.18
C VAL A 217 23.96 3.52 6.67
N THR A 218 23.97 3.31 5.36
CA THR A 218 25.00 2.48 4.73
C THR A 218 25.31 2.96 3.30
N GLU A 219 26.51 2.68 2.84
CA GLU A 219 26.96 2.92 1.46
C GLU A 219 26.94 1.59 0.69
N PHE A 220 26.57 1.64 -0.58
CA PHE A 220 26.55 0.50 -1.49
C PHE A 220 27.97 -0.01 -1.78
N LYS A 221 28.15 -1.32 -1.70
CA LYS A 221 29.36 -2.01 -2.15
C LYS A 221 29.09 -2.74 -3.46
N LYS A 222 30.05 -2.80 -4.35
CA LYS A 222 29.90 -3.47 -5.65
C LYS A 222 29.55 -4.96 -5.54
N SER A 223 29.84 -5.59 -4.38
CA SER A 223 29.47 -6.96 -4.05
C SER A 223 28.04 -7.12 -3.57
N ASP A 224 27.34 -6.02 -3.28
CA ASP A 224 25.97 -6.08 -2.75
C ASP A 224 24.96 -6.51 -3.80
N ASP A 225 23.98 -7.24 -3.35
CA ASP A 225 22.67 -7.36 -3.95
C ASP A 225 21.64 -6.51 -3.19
N LEU A 226 20.39 -6.49 -3.63
CA LEU A 226 19.32 -5.74 -2.98
C LEU A 226 19.18 -6.14 -1.49
N LYS A 227 19.22 -7.46 -1.22
CA LYS A 227 19.03 -7.98 0.13
C LYS A 227 20.16 -7.57 1.07
N SER A 228 21.41 -7.80 0.69
CA SER A 228 22.58 -7.49 1.54
C SER A 228 22.70 -5.97 1.80
N PHE A 229 22.34 -5.14 0.83
CA PHE A 229 22.34 -3.70 0.98
C PHE A 229 21.26 -3.22 1.94
N THR A 230 20.03 -3.74 1.81
CA THR A 230 18.91 -3.40 2.70
C THR A 230 19.08 -4.00 4.10
N ASP A 231 19.52 -5.24 4.23
CA ASP A 231 19.79 -5.87 5.53
C ASP A 231 20.82 -5.05 6.33
N ARG A 232 21.87 -4.55 5.68
CA ARG A 232 22.92 -3.76 6.34
C ARG A 232 22.40 -2.42 6.87
N VAL A 233 21.53 -1.73 6.17
CA VAL A 233 20.94 -0.49 6.68
C VAL A 233 19.96 -0.75 7.84
N ILE A 234 19.23 -1.85 7.82
CA ILE A 234 18.37 -2.29 8.93
C ILE A 234 19.21 -2.59 10.17
N MET A 235 20.34 -3.30 10.00
CA MET A 235 21.27 -3.55 11.13
C MET A 235 21.84 -2.24 11.70
N ALA A 236 22.13 -1.25 10.86
CA ALA A 236 22.56 0.08 11.30
C ALA A 236 21.47 0.80 12.11
N LEU A 237 20.20 0.71 11.67
CA LEU A 237 19.05 1.26 12.41
C LEU A 237 18.88 0.58 13.77
N ASN A 238 18.95 -0.75 13.81
CA ASN A 238 18.86 -1.50 15.07
C ASN A 238 19.95 -1.07 16.05
N ALA A 239 21.19 -0.92 15.58
CA ALA A 239 22.29 -0.40 16.41
C ALA A 239 22.05 1.05 16.88
N ALA A 240 21.33 1.87 16.11
CA ALA A 240 20.93 3.21 16.55
C ALA A 240 19.88 3.17 17.67
N LYS A 241 18.96 2.21 17.60
CA LYS A 241 17.87 2.02 18.60
C LYS A 241 18.34 1.37 19.90
N GLU A 242 19.43 0.59 19.88
CA GLU A 242 20.01 -0.07 21.07
C GLU A 242 20.69 0.91 22.03
N VAL A 243 21.00 2.13 21.59
CA VAL A 243 21.55 3.16 22.47
C VAL A 243 20.49 3.58 23.50
N SER A 244 20.88 3.70 24.77
CA SER A 244 20.00 3.94 25.95
C SER A 244 19.05 5.13 25.83
N LYS A 245 19.28 6.01 24.86
CA LYS A 245 18.37 7.08 24.45
C LYS A 245 18.28 7.00 22.93
N LYS A 246 17.28 6.34 22.36
CA LYS A 246 16.95 6.43 20.94
C LYS A 246 17.28 7.83 20.36
N ASN A 247 16.75 8.29 19.28
CA ASN A 247 17.09 9.59 18.69
C ASN A 247 18.58 9.68 18.30
N ASN A 248 19.04 8.69 17.56
CA ASN A 248 20.44 8.50 17.24
C ASN A 248 20.63 8.10 15.76
N THR A 249 21.85 8.31 15.26
CA THR A 249 22.24 7.88 13.90
C THR A 249 23.43 6.94 13.98
N LYS A 250 23.35 5.80 13.31
CA LYS A 250 24.44 4.82 13.19
C LYS A 250 24.65 4.43 11.73
N SER A 251 25.88 4.07 11.41
CA SER A 251 26.23 3.53 10.10
C SER A 251 26.91 2.18 10.23
N LEU A 252 26.69 1.35 9.21
CA LEU A 252 27.46 0.14 8.98
C LEU A 252 28.07 0.17 7.56
N VAL A 253 29.29 -0.32 7.48
CA VAL A 253 30.06 -0.42 6.23
C VAL A 253 29.99 -1.85 5.71
#